data_e6a1767cd5058889af11682564faddb2
#
_entry.id   e6a1767cd5058889af11682564faddb2
#
_cell.length_a   1.000
_cell.length_b   1.000
_cell.length_c   1.000
_cell.angle_alpha   90.00
_cell.angle_beta   90.00
_cell.angle_gamma   90.00
#
_symmetry.space_group_name_H-M   'P 1'
#
loop_
_entity.id
_entity.type
_entity.pdbx_description
1 polymer ?
#
loop_
_entity_poly.entity_id
_entity_poly.type
_entity_poly.pdbx_seq_one_letter_code
_entity_poly.pdbx_strand_id
1 'polypeptide(L)'
;MKTLEYDIVIVGSGAGGGTVAKELAALCNRGVRIALLEWGGRFQDHDNTRSEVEMAQKYYFESGGVQNSSQNMTFALAKAVGGSTTVYTGTSLVLPDEILEKKWAIPGLDRHDLQPRFQKYLKENNVHLLDKALINENNQLF
;
A
#
# COMPACT_ATOMS: atom_id res chain seq x y z
N MET A 1 -23.56 -24.70 -5.97
CA MET A 1 -22.57 -23.62 -5.71
C MET A 1 -23.35 -22.38 -5.29
N LYS A 2 -23.02 -21.74 -4.19
CA LYS A 2 -23.74 -20.53 -3.74
C LYS A 2 -23.15 -19.33 -4.50
N THR A 3 -23.98 -18.65 -5.27
CA THR A 3 -23.59 -17.41 -5.96
C THR A 3 -23.79 -16.24 -5.02
N LEU A 4 -22.78 -15.39 -4.90
CA LEU A 4 -22.85 -14.12 -4.17
C LEU A 4 -22.84 -12.99 -5.19
N GLU A 5 -23.69 -12.01 -4.98
CA GLU A 5 -23.82 -10.85 -5.87
C GLU A 5 -23.34 -9.60 -5.13
N TYR A 6 -22.57 -8.78 -5.81
CA TYR A 6 -22.08 -7.50 -5.33
C TYR A 6 -22.22 -6.44 -6.41
N ASP A 7 -22.43 -5.20 -6.00
CA ASP A 7 -22.53 -4.06 -6.91
C ASP A 7 -21.14 -3.56 -7.33
N ILE A 8 -20.15 -3.69 -6.42
CA ILE A 8 -18.75 -3.32 -6.67
C ILE A 8 -17.84 -4.45 -6.13
N VAL A 9 -16.87 -4.86 -6.95
CA VAL A 9 -15.83 -5.81 -6.55
C VAL A 9 -14.47 -5.14 -6.72
N ILE A 10 -13.70 -5.09 -5.62
CA ILE A 10 -12.34 -4.57 -5.57
C ILE A 10 -11.40 -5.77 -5.46
N VAL A 11 -10.41 -5.88 -6.32
CA VAL A 11 -9.45 -6.98 -6.31
C VAL A 11 -8.12 -6.48 -5.78
N GLY A 12 -7.68 -7.08 -4.67
CA GLY A 12 -6.48 -6.74 -3.92
C GLY A 12 -6.71 -5.64 -2.88
N SER A 13 -6.18 -5.86 -1.68
CA SER A 13 -6.29 -4.93 -0.55
C SER A 13 -5.05 -4.07 -0.33
N GLY A 14 -4.14 -4.03 -1.29
CA GLY A 14 -2.95 -3.17 -1.25
C GLY A 14 -3.29 -1.67 -1.23
N ALA A 15 -2.29 -0.82 -1.38
CA ALA A 15 -2.43 0.65 -1.28
C ALA A 15 -3.59 1.20 -2.13
N GLY A 16 -3.73 0.76 -3.38
CA GLY A 16 -4.81 1.21 -4.28
C GLY A 16 -6.17 0.67 -3.86
N GLY A 17 -6.31 -0.65 -3.77
CA GLY A 17 -7.60 -1.28 -3.45
C GLY A 17 -8.10 -0.94 -2.05
N GLY A 18 -7.22 -0.89 -1.07
CA GLY A 18 -7.54 -0.46 0.30
C GLY A 18 -8.03 0.99 0.35
N THR A 19 -7.38 1.89 -0.39
CA THR A 19 -7.81 3.29 -0.50
C THR A 19 -9.20 3.40 -1.16
N VAL A 20 -9.41 2.72 -2.29
CA VAL A 20 -10.70 2.70 -2.97
C VAL A 20 -11.80 2.14 -2.06
N ALA A 21 -11.53 1.02 -1.37
CA ALA A 21 -12.48 0.44 -0.42
C ALA A 21 -12.86 1.41 0.69
N LYS A 22 -11.88 2.13 1.26
CA LYS A 22 -12.10 3.14 2.30
C LYS A 22 -12.99 4.27 1.79
N GLU A 23 -12.70 4.84 0.62
CA GLU A 23 -13.47 5.94 0.07
C GLU A 23 -14.91 5.53 -0.32
N LEU A 24 -15.08 4.29 -0.76
CA LEU A 24 -16.40 3.77 -1.15
C LEU A 24 -17.21 3.21 0.04
N ALA A 25 -16.61 2.99 1.19
CA ALA A 25 -17.28 2.37 2.33
C ALA A 25 -18.57 3.09 2.76
N ALA A 26 -18.63 4.41 2.62
CA ALA A 26 -19.83 5.19 2.91
C ALA A 26 -21.05 4.81 2.05
N LEU A 27 -20.84 4.23 0.87
CA LEU A 27 -21.92 3.77 -0.01
C LEU A 27 -22.64 2.55 0.56
N CYS A 28 -21.99 1.77 1.42
CA CYS A 28 -22.64 0.63 2.09
C CYS A 28 -23.85 1.08 2.92
N ASN A 29 -23.81 2.29 3.50
CA ASN A 29 -24.94 2.87 4.24
C ASN A 29 -26.13 3.23 3.33
N ARG A 30 -25.92 3.23 2.01
CA ARG A 30 -26.92 3.47 0.98
C ARG A 30 -27.39 2.18 0.30
N GLY A 31 -27.01 1.02 0.85
CA GLY A 31 -27.37 -0.30 0.36
C GLY A 31 -26.46 -0.85 -0.75
N VAL A 32 -25.38 -0.16 -1.14
CA VAL A 32 -24.41 -0.67 -2.11
C VAL A 32 -23.59 -1.79 -1.47
N ARG A 33 -23.56 -2.94 -2.12
CA ARG A 33 -22.81 -4.12 -1.65
C ARG A 33 -21.41 -4.12 -2.27
N ILE A 34 -20.39 -4.03 -1.45
CA ILE A 34 -19.00 -3.96 -1.88
C ILE A 34 -18.25 -5.19 -1.40
N ALA A 35 -17.56 -5.88 -2.30
CA ALA A 35 -16.62 -6.94 -1.97
C ALA A 35 -15.18 -6.45 -2.18
N LEU A 36 -14.32 -6.73 -1.22
CA LEU A 36 -12.86 -6.60 -1.34
C LEU A 36 -12.27 -8.01 -1.30
N LEU A 37 -11.69 -8.44 -2.42
CA LEU A 37 -11.07 -9.75 -2.57
C LEU A 37 -9.57 -9.64 -2.34
N GLU A 38 -9.05 -10.40 -1.38
CA GLU A 38 -7.62 -10.50 -1.10
C GLU A 38 -7.23 -12.00 -1.09
N TRP A 39 -6.11 -12.33 -1.73
CA TRP A 39 -5.65 -13.73 -1.76
C TRP A 39 -4.63 -14.04 -0.65
N GLY A 40 -4.08 -13.01 -0.02
CA GLY A 40 -3.12 -13.12 1.07
C GLY A 40 -3.77 -13.33 2.44
N GLY A 41 -2.97 -13.72 3.40
CA GLY A 41 -3.41 -13.90 4.79
C GLY A 41 -3.65 -12.58 5.50
N ARG A 42 -4.52 -12.62 6.51
CA ARG A 42 -4.62 -11.56 7.50
C ARG A 42 -3.74 -11.92 8.69
N PHE A 43 -2.67 -11.19 8.86
CA PHE A 43 -1.72 -11.39 9.95
C PHE A 43 -1.94 -10.38 11.07
N GLN A 44 -1.60 -10.79 12.29
CA GLN A 44 -1.69 -9.99 13.51
C GLN A 44 -0.27 -9.72 14.03
N ASP A 45 -0.11 -8.78 14.95
CA ASP A 45 1.19 -8.42 15.51
C ASP A 45 1.93 -9.62 16.14
N HIS A 46 1.18 -10.53 16.78
CA HIS A 46 1.76 -11.75 17.35
C HIS A 46 2.25 -12.76 16.30
N ASP A 47 1.85 -12.60 15.04
CA ASP A 47 2.33 -13.41 13.94
C ASP A 47 3.74 -13.01 13.49
N ASN A 48 4.20 -11.82 13.90
CA ASN A 48 5.48 -11.30 13.52
C ASN A 48 6.59 -11.96 14.35
N THR A 49 7.61 -12.46 13.66
CA THR A 49 8.82 -13.00 14.27
C THR A 49 9.98 -12.05 13.99
N ARG A 50 11.14 -12.28 14.67
CA ARG A 50 12.35 -11.53 14.38
C ARG A 50 13.19 -12.19 13.27
N SER A 51 12.69 -13.27 12.68
CA SER A 51 13.36 -13.99 11.62
C SER A 51 12.93 -13.43 10.26
N GLU A 52 13.81 -12.76 9.54
CA GLU A 52 13.55 -12.24 8.19
C GLU A 52 13.16 -13.35 7.22
N VAL A 53 13.77 -14.53 7.35
CA VAL A 53 13.48 -15.69 6.47
C VAL A 53 12.05 -16.18 6.68
N GLU A 54 11.62 -16.35 7.95
CA GLU A 54 10.26 -16.75 8.26
C GLU A 54 9.25 -15.70 7.78
N MET A 55 9.55 -14.43 8.00
CA MET A 55 8.68 -13.34 7.57
C MET A 55 8.61 -13.24 6.04
N ALA A 56 9.72 -13.47 5.33
CA ALA A 56 9.72 -13.50 3.88
C ALA A 56 8.82 -14.63 3.33
N GLN A 57 8.92 -15.83 3.89
CA GLN A 57 8.08 -16.97 3.50
C GLN A 57 6.59 -16.73 3.80
N LYS A 58 6.30 -16.05 4.91
CA LYS A 58 4.93 -15.83 5.40
C LYS A 58 4.21 -14.72 4.65
N TYR A 59 4.88 -13.58 4.46
CA TYR A 59 4.25 -12.36 3.96
C TYR A 59 4.41 -12.13 2.47
N TYR A 60 5.47 -12.66 1.86
CA TYR A 60 5.77 -12.35 0.47
C TYR A 60 5.34 -13.46 -0.49
N PHE A 61 4.89 -13.07 -1.66
CA PHE A 61 4.70 -13.98 -2.77
C PHE A 61 6.07 -14.49 -3.25
N GLU A 62 6.19 -15.83 -3.44
CA GLU A 62 7.45 -16.49 -3.80
C GLU A 62 8.63 -16.05 -2.89
N SER A 63 8.35 -15.85 -1.58
CA SER A 63 9.32 -15.37 -0.58
C SER A 63 10.06 -14.10 -1.00
N GLY A 64 9.45 -13.25 -1.83
CA GLY A 64 10.02 -12.02 -2.35
C GLY A 64 10.92 -12.18 -3.56
N GLY A 65 10.97 -13.37 -4.16
CA GLY A 65 11.86 -13.70 -5.28
C GLY A 65 11.29 -13.46 -6.69
N VAL A 66 10.20 -12.70 -6.83
CA VAL A 66 9.61 -12.40 -8.15
C VAL A 66 10.54 -11.49 -8.95
N GLN A 67 10.87 -11.89 -10.17
CA GLN A 67 11.73 -11.11 -11.05
C GLN A 67 11.02 -10.77 -12.36
N ASN A 68 11.47 -9.68 -13.00
CA ASN A 68 11.07 -9.40 -14.37
C ASN A 68 11.72 -10.41 -15.34
N SER A 69 11.24 -10.44 -16.59
CA SER A 69 11.71 -11.40 -17.61
C SER A 69 13.21 -11.26 -17.91
N SER A 70 13.79 -10.08 -17.72
CA SER A 70 15.22 -9.83 -17.92
C SER A 70 16.07 -10.18 -16.70
N GLN A 71 15.46 -10.60 -15.59
CA GLN A 71 16.11 -10.95 -14.32
C GLN A 71 17.04 -9.88 -13.72
N ASN A 72 16.82 -8.62 -14.10
CA ASN A 72 17.60 -7.49 -13.60
C ASN A 72 16.87 -6.65 -12.54
N MET A 73 15.64 -7.03 -12.20
CA MET A 73 14.84 -6.37 -11.18
C MET A 73 14.04 -7.40 -10.39
N THR A 74 14.14 -7.34 -9.07
CA THR A 74 13.37 -8.18 -8.14
C THR A 74 12.28 -7.36 -7.49
N PHE A 75 11.07 -7.94 -7.42
CA PHE A 75 9.92 -7.34 -6.79
C PHE A 75 9.54 -8.10 -5.52
N ALA A 76 9.63 -7.45 -4.38
CA ALA A 76 9.14 -7.99 -3.12
C ALA A 76 7.63 -7.69 -2.99
N LEU A 77 6.80 -8.55 -3.56
CA LEU A 77 5.35 -8.40 -3.55
C LEU A 77 4.76 -9.10 -2.33
N ALA A 78 4.07 -8.37 -1.47
CA ALA A 78 3.42 -9.00 -0.34
C ALA A 78 2.12 -9.70 -0.74
N LYS A 79 1.87 -10.84 -0.08
CA LYS A 79 0.66 -11.66 -0.16
C LYS A 79 -0.04 -11.63 1.19
N ALA A 80 -0.62 -10.49 1.52
CA ALA A 80 -1.23 -10.21 2.81
C ALA A 80 -2.34 -9.17 2.67
N VAL A 81 -3.27 -9.14 3.60
CA VAL A 81 -4.21 -8.02 3.73
C VAL A 81 -3.42 -6.73 3.94
N GLY A 82 -3.68 -5.73 3.12
CA GLY A 82 -2.89 -4.50 3.02
C GLY A 82 -1.82 -4.55 1.93
N GLY A 83 -1.55 -5.73 1.34
CA GLY A 83 -0.53 -5.89 0.30
C GLY A 83 0.85 -5.42 0.77
N SER A 84 1.63 -4.86 -0.13
CA SER A 84 2.99 -4.39 0.18
C SER A 84 3.05 -3.22 1.17
N THR A 85 1.92 -2.55 1.47
CA THR A 85 1.88 -1.54 2.55
C THR A 85 1.98 -2.15 3.95
N THR A 86 1.79 -3.46 4.09
CA THR A 86 1.97 -4.17 5.36
C THR A 86 3.46 -4.41 5.70
N VAL A 87 4.31 -4.44 4.69
CA VAL A 87 5.74 -4.82 4.81
C VAL A 87 6.71 -3.73 4.31
N TYR A 88 6.21 -2.52 4.03
CA TYR A 88 7.07 -1.44 3.56
C TYR A 88 7.92 -0.84 4.70
N THR A 89 8.94 -0.09 4.33
CA THR A 89 9.94 0.45 5.26
C THR A 89 9.46 1.68 6.04
N GLY A 90 8.18 2.04 5.96
CA GLY A 90 7.62 3.22 6.65
C GLY A 90 7.88 4.55 5.93
N THR A 91 8.58 4.54 4.79
CA THR A 91 8.87 5.76 4.04
C THR A 91 7.66 6.19 3.22
N SER A 92 7.15 7.38 3.45
CA SER A 92 6.01 7.95 2.74
C SER A 92 6.39 9.29 2.11
N LEU A 93 6.37 9.35 0.79
CA LEU A 93 6.75 10.54 0.02
C LEU A 93 5.57 11.03 -0.81
N VAL A 94 5.43 12.33 -0.88
CA VAL A 94 4.53 12.95 -1.86
C VAL A 94 5.18 12.87 -3.24
N LEU A 95 4.40 12.51 -4.26
CA LEU A 95 4.89 12.40 -5.63
C LEU A 95 5.48 13.76 -6.08
N PRO A 96 6.73 13.80 -6.56
CA PRO A 96 7.34 15.02 -7.08
C PRO A 96 6.60 15.58 -8.30
N ASP A 97 6.53 16.91 -8.42
CA ASP A 97 5.87 17.59 -9.54
C ASP A 97 6.44 17.18 -10.89
N GLU A 98 7.75 17.02 -10.99
CA GLU A 98 8.39 16.56 -12.21
C GLU A 98 7.86 15.21 -12.70
N ILE A 99 7.59 14.28 -11.77
CA ILE A 99 7.04 12.98 -12.15
C ILE A 99 5.59 13.12 -12.57
N LEU A 100 4.80 13.85 -11.79
CA LEU A 100 3.38 14.03 -12.05
C LEU A 100 3.12 14.75 -13.38
N GLU A 101 3.79 15.89 -13.61
CA GLU A 101 3.48 16.80 -14.69
C GLU A 101 4.22 16.46 -15.98
N LYS A 102 5.49 15.99 -15.88
CA LYS A 102 6.32 15.74 -17.05
C LYS A 102 6.38 14.28 -17.47
N LYS A 103 6.44 13.34 -16.51
CA LYS A 103 6.60 11.92 -16.85
C LYS A 103 5.26 11.21 -16.99
N TRP A 104 4.34 11.45 -16.08
CA TRP A 104 3.02 10.84 -16.16
C TRP A 104 2.10 11.63 -17.08
N ALA A 105 2.05 12.95 -16.93
CA ALA A 105 1.29 13.89 -17.78
C ALA A 105 -0.13 13.39 -18.09
N ILE A 106 -0.82 12.87 -17.06
CA ILE A 106 -2.17 12.30 -17.23
C ILE A 106 -3.18 13.46 -17.33
N PRO A 107 -3.94 13.57 -18.42
CA PRO A 107 -4.93 14.63 -18.56
C PRO A 107 -5.96 14.62 -17.41
N GLY A 108 -6.18 15.79 -16.81
CA GLY A 108 -7.13 15.94 -15.69
C GLY A 108 -6.60 15.47 -14.33
N LEU A 109 -5.31 15.18 -14.24
CA LEU A 109 -4.66 14.81 -13.00
C LEU A 109 -3.45 15.71 -12.76
N ASP A 110 -3.65 16.82 -12.06
CA ASP A 110 -2.61 17.79 -11.77
C ASP A 110 -2.31 17.91 -10.26
N ARG A 111 -1.30 18.70 -9.94
CA ARG A 111 -0.90 18.95 -8.55
C ARG A 111 -2.01 19.63 -7.74
N HIS A 112 -2.73 20.55 -8.33
CA HIS A 112 -3.79 21.28 -7.64
C HIS A 112 -4.89 20.33 -7.18
N ASP A 113 -5.31 19.39 -8.01
CA ASP A 113 -6.35 18.40 -7.70
C ASP A 113 -5.87 17.37 -6.67
N LEU A 114 -4.59 17.00 -6.71
CA LEU A 114 -4.03 15.97 -5.84
C LEU A 114 -3.58 16.50 -4.48
N GLN A 115 -3.19 17.78 -4.37
CA GLN A 115 -2.64 18.33 -3.13
C GLN A 115 -3.57 18.16 -1.91
N PRO A 116 -4.88 18.43 -1.97
CA PRO A 116 -5.79 18.20 -0.84
C PRO A 116 -5.85 16.73 -0.44
N ARG A 117 -5.75 15.81 -1.41
CA ARG A 117 -5.77 14.37 -1.17
C ARG A 117 -4.47 13.91 -0.51
N PHE A 118 -3.33 14.39 -0.95
CA PHE A 118 -2.04 14.11 -0.29
C PHE A 118 -2.08 14.57 1.16
N GLN A 119 -2.52 15.80 1.45
CA GLN A 119 -2.62 16.31 2.81
C GLN A 119 -3.57 15.48 3.68
N LYS A 120 -4.72 15.07 3.13
CA LYS A 120 -5.65 14.18 3.81
C LYS A 120 -4.94 12.88 4.23
N TYR A 121 -4.30 12.18 3.28
CA TYR A 121 -3.68 10.88 3.55
C TYR A 121 -2.42 10.96 4.40
N LEU A 122 -1.60 11.99 4.27
CA LEU A 122 -0.48 12.24 5.18
C LEU A 122 -0.96 12.35 6.63
N LYS A 123 -2.04 13.12 6.86
CA LYS A 123 -2.64 13.28 8.19
C LYS A 123 -3.27 11.98 8.70
N GLU A 124 -4.07 11.30 7.89
CA GLU A 124 -4.77 10.08 8.28
C GLU A 124 -3.83 8.91 8.59
N ASN A 125 -2.70 8.84 7.89
CA ASN A 125 -1.66 7.82 8.11
C ASN A 125 -0.58 8.27 9.10
N ASN A 126 -0.78 9.43 9.78
CA ASN A 126 0.18 9.97 10.74
C ASN A 126 1.61 10.08 10.18
N VAL A 127 1.73 10.50 8.91
CA VAL A 127 3.04 10.68 8.27
C VAL A 127 3.69 11.93 8.84
N HIS A 128 4.87 11.77 9.42
CA HIS A 128 5.65 12.83 10.05
C HIS A 128 7.14 12.56 9.92
N LEU A 129 7.96 13.55 10.18
CA LEU A 129 9.40 13.36 10.24
C LEU A 129 9.74 12.47 11.44
N LEU A 130 10.71 11.57 11.25
CA LEU A 130 11.20 10.72 12.33
C LEU A 130 11.73 11.59 13.47
N ASP A 131 11.38 11.25 14.71
CA ASP A 131 11.94 11.89 15.89
C ASP A 131 13.46 11.75 15.90
N LYS A 132 14.16 12.86 16.13
CA LYS A 132 15.61 12.87 16.19
C LYS A 132 16.19 11.88 17.22
N ALA A 133 15.48 11.62 18.31
CA ALA A 133 15.85 10.63 19.30
C ALA A 133 15.87 9.19 18.76
N LEU A 134 15.18 8.92 17.66
CA LEU A 134 15.15 7.61 17.00
C LEU A 134 16.15 7.49 15.85
N ILE A 135 16.84 8.58 15.51
CA ILE A 135 17.84 8.59 14.44
C ILE A 135 19.16 8.11 15.03
N ASN A 136 19.68 6.99 14.54
CA ASN A 136 20.99 6.49 14.95
C ASN A 136 22.14 7.36 14.39
N GLU A 137 23.35 7.20 14.97
CA GLU A 137 24.51 8.01 14.60
C GLU A 137 24.84 7.95 13.10
N ASN A 138 24.68 6.79 12.45
CA ASN A 138 24.94 6.64 11.02
C ASN A 138 23.97 7.47 10.17
N ASN A 139 22.71 7.54 10.57
CA ASN A 139 21.70 8.30 9.84
C ASN A 139 21.75 9.80 10.11
N GLN A 140 22.49 10.25 11.15
CA GLN A 140 22.72 11.67 11.40
C GLN A 140 23.75 12.31 10.44
N LEU A 141 24.48 11.48 9.70
CA LEU A 141 25.49 11.93 8.73
C LEU A 141 24.92 12.24 7.35
N PHE A 142 23.66 11.97 7.10
CA PHE A 142 22.93 12.24 5.86
C PHE A 142 21.80 13.24 6.09
#